data_f258d924670f81b1b93dd6f6c0d80493
#
_entry.id   f258d924670f81b1b93dd6f6c0d80493
#
_cell.length_a   1.000
_cell.length_b   1.000
_cell.length_c   1.000
_cell.angle_alpha   90.00
_cell.angle_beta   90.00
_cell.angle_gamma   90.00
#
_symmetry.space_group_name_H-M   'P 1'
#
loop_
_entity.id
_entity.type
_entity.pdbx_description
1 polymer ?
#
loop_
_entity_poly.entity_id
_entity_poly.type
_entity_poly.pdbx_seq_one_letter_code
_entity_poly.pdbx_strand_id
1 'polypeptide(L)'
;MTFESTRVPHVHVIGDACIADAMPKAASAALSQATQCAAAIVARFANRAPPAPMLDSVCYSALALDRSLAIRARFRVEGAQIVAESAADQAEPAISTAEHEASISWYRAIRHSAFDA
;
A
#
# COMPACT_ATOMS: atom_id res chain seq x y z
N MET A 1 -4.73 -12.42 3.23
CA MET A 1 -4.01 -12.12 1.97
C MET A 1 -2.52 -12.31 2.21
N THR A 2 -1.85 -13.09 1.38
CA THR A 2 -0.44 -13.45 1.53
C THR A 2 0.42 -13.00 0.34
N PHE A 3 -0.20 -12.58 -0.75
CA PHE A 3 0.46 -12.30 -2.03
C PHE A 3 1.25 -13.50 -2.58
N GLU A 4 0.92 -14.71 -2.13
CA GLU A 4 1.50 -15.92 -2.68
C GLU A 4 0.97 -16.16 -4.11
N SER A 5 1.85 -16.58 -5.00
CA SER A 5 1.51 -16.89 -6.38
C SER A 5 0.45 -17.99 -6.46
N THR A 6 -0.52 -17.81 -7.32
CA THR A 6 -1.54 -18.84 -7.61
C THR A 6 -0.99 -19.99 -8.47
N ARG A 7 0.22 -19.86 -9.00
CA ARG A 7 0.84 -20.83 -9.90
C ARG A 7 2.01 -21.59 -9.27
N VAL A 8 2.76 -20.91 -8.39
CA VAL A 8 3.99 -21.48 -7.81
C VAL A 8 3.93 -21.33 -6.31
N PRO A 9 3.83 -22.42 -5.56
CA PRO A 9 3.83 -22.38 -4.10
C PRO A 9 5.11 -21.72 -3.55
N HIS A 10 4.98 -21.01 -2.42
CA HIS A 10 6.07 -20.35 -1.70
C HIS A 10 6.76 -19.21 -2.46
N VAL A 11 6.23 -18.80 -3.59
CA VAL A 11 6.67 -17.62 -4.32
C VAL A 11 5.66 -16.51 -4.08
N HIS A 12 6.13 -15.37 -3.60
CA HIS A 12 5.28 -14.20 -3.34
C HIS A 12 5.58 -13.11 -4.37
N VAL A 13 4.53 -12.45 -4.86
CA VAL A 13 4.63 -11.40 -5.89
C VAL A 13 3.93 -10.15 -5.37
N ILE A 14 4.65 -9.04 -5.31
CA ILE A 14 4.16 -7.75 -4.79
C ILE A 14 4.54 -6.60 -5.71
N GLY A 15 3.98 -5.43 -5.44
CA GLY A 15 4.25 -4.21 -6.18
C GLY A 15 3.76 -4.30 -7.63
N ASP A 16 4.45 -3.63 -8.52
CA ASP A 16 4.05 -3.53 -9.92
C ASP A 16 4.10 -4.85 -10.69
N ALA A 17 4.81 -5.84 -10.16
CA ALA A 17 4.90 -7.17 -10.74
C ALA A 17 3.64 -8.03 -10.54
N CYS A 18 2.78 -7.68 -9.59
CA CYS A 18 1.54 -8.42 -9.35
C CYS A 18 0.32 -7.71 -9.94
N ILE A 19 -0.76 -8.49 -10.11
CA ILE A 19 -2.11 -7.98 -10.35
C ILE A 19 -2.83 -8.02 -9.01
N ALA A 20 -2.99 -6.85 -8.38
CA ALA A 20 -3.59 -6.70 -7.05
C ALA A 20 -4.98 -6.05 -7.13
N ASP A 21 -5.78 -6.48 -8.10
CA ASP A 21 -7.15 -6.05 -8.35
C ASP A 21 -7.31 -4.51 -8.34
N ALA A 22 -7.99 -3.96 -7.32
CA ALA A 22 -8.26 -2.53 -7.22
C ALA A 22 -7.05 -1.70 -6.75
N MET A 23 -5.98 -2.31 -6.24
CA MET A 23 -4.81 -1.56 -5.79
C MET A 23 -4.02 -0.97 -6.96
N PRO A 24 -3.62 0.31 -6.89
CA PRO A 24 -2.84 0.93 -7.94
C PRO A 24 -1.39 0.40 -7.94
N LYS A 25 -0.74 0.51 -9.08
CA LYS A 25 0.71 0.33 -9.21
C LYS A 25 1.42 1.61 -8.75
N ALA A 26 1.71 1.68 -7.46
CA ALA A 26 2.30 2.84 -6.81
C ALA A 26 3.23 2.40 -5.67
N ALA A 27 4.25 3.20 -5.37
CA ALA A 27 5.24 2.88 -4.34
C ALA A 27 4.61 2.64 -2.96
N SER A 28 3.62 3.43 -2.56
CA SER A 28 2.91 3.25 -1.30
C SER A 28 2.11 1.94 -1.26
N ALA A 29 1.43 1.60 -2.37
CA ALA A 29 0.72 0.33 -2.50
C ALA A 29 1.69 -0.85 -2.42
N ALA A 30 2.84 -0.77 -3.10
CA ALA A 30 3.88 -1.79 -3.04
C ALA A 30 4.42 -1.98 -1.61
N LEU A 31 4.65 -0.89 -0.87
CA LEU A 31 5.08 -0.95 0.54
C LEU A 31 4.01 -1.59 1.43
N SER A 32 2.75 -1.21 1.25
CA SER A 32 1.61 -1.80 1.97
C SER A 32 1.52 -3.31 1.72
N GLN A 33 1.64 -3.73 0.47
CA GLN A 33 1.69 -5.15 0.08
C GLN A 33 2.90 -5.87 0.68
N ALA A 34 4.09 -5.26 0.66
CA ALA A 34 5.31 -5.84 1.20
C ALA A 34 5.18 -6.07 2.72
N THR A 35 4.66 -5.10 3.45
CA THR A 35 4.43 -5.20 4.89
C THR A 35 3.47 -6.35 5.22
N GLN A 36 2.35 -6.43 4.51
CA GLN A 36 1.37 -7.51 4.68
C GLN A 36 1.95 -8.87 4.31
N CYS A 37 2.69 -8.95 3.21
CA CYS A 37 3.34 -10.18 2.74
C CYS A 37 4.36 -10.68 3.77
N ALA A 38 5.25 -9.81 4.25
CA ALA A 38 6.24 -10.15 5.27
C ALA A 38 5.58 -10.65 6.56
N ALA A 39 4.53 -9.96 7.03
CA ALA A 39 3.79 -10.38 8.21
C ALA A 39 3.13 -11.76 8.03
N ALA A 40 2.60 -12.04 6.85
CA ALA A 40 2.01 -13.35 6.52
C ALA A 40 3.07 -14.46 6.49
N ILE A 41 4.25 -14.19 5.93
CA ILE A 41 5.37 -15.13 5.89
C ILE A 41 5.85 -15.44 7.32
N VAL A 42 6.07 -14.42 8.15
CA VAL A 42 6.48 -14.58 9.55
C VAL A 42 5.44 -15.38 10.34
N ALA A 43 4.16 -15.09 10.16
CA ALA A 43 3.09 -15.84 10.81
C ALA A 43 3.09 -17.32 10.43
N ARG A 44 3.33 -17.63 9.14
CA ARG A 44 3.44 -19.00 8.64
C ARG A 44 4.61 -19.76 9.29
N PHE A 45 5.80 -19.16 9.35
CA PHE A 45 6.94 -19.79 10.04
C PHE A 45 6.70 -19.99 11.54
N ALA A 46 5.88 -19.16 12.15
CA ALA A 46 5.48 -19.29 13.55
C ALA A 46 4.26 -20.21 13.77
N ASN A 47 3.76 -20.90 12.74
CA ASN A 47 2.54 -21.70 12.76
C ASN A 47 1.31 -20.92 13.30
N ARG A 48 1.19 -19.65 12.94
CA ARG A 48 0.07 -18.77 13.31
C ARG A 48 -0.72 -18.35 12.06
N ALA A 49 -1.98 -17.99 12.28
CA ALA A 49 -2.76 -17.35 11.21
C ALA A 49 -2.12 -16.01 10.80
N PRO A 50 -2.12 -15.67 9.51
CA PRO A 50 -1.66 -14.36 9.07
C PRO A 50 -2.56 -13.26 9.66
N PRO A 51 -2.02 -12.06 9.93
CA PRO A 51 -2.82 -10.95 10.41
C PRO A 51 -3.87 -10.54 9.38
N ALA A 52 -4.93 -9.89 9.85
CA ALA A 52 -5.91 -9.27 8.98
C ALA A 52 -5.21 -8.26 8.05
N PRO A 53 -5.49 -8.27 6.75
CA PRO A 53 -4.84 -7.36 5.82
C PRO A 53 -5.26 -5.91 6.09
N MET A 54 -4.26 -5.04 6.20
CA MET A 54 -4.43 -3.60 6.21
C MET A 54 -3.75 -3.05 4.96
N LEU A 55 -4.54 -2.79 3.93
CA LEU A 55 -4.03 -2.40 2.62
C LEU A 55 -4.46 -0.96 2.33
N ASP A 56 -3.49 -0.12 2.04
CA ASP A 56 -3.72 1.29 1.71
C ASP A 56 -2.79 1.76 0.59
N SER A 57 -3.09 2.91 0.05
CA SER A 57 -2.18 3.66 -0.82
C SER A 57 -2.35 5.16 -0.66
N VAL A 58 -1.29 5.89 -0.89
CA VAL A 58 -1.29 7.34 -1.05
C VAL A 58 -0.42 7.72 -2.25
N CYS A 59 -0.98 8.55 -3.13
CA CYS A 59 -0.24 9.14 -4.23
C CYS A 59 -0.23 10.65 -4.07
N TYR A 60 0.94 11.25 -4.20
CA TYR A 60 1.12 12.70 -4.20
C TYR A 60 1.50 13.20 -5.58
N SER A 61 0.81 14.22 -6.05
CA SER A 61 1.14 14.92 -7.29
C SER A 61 1.50 16.36 -6.97
N ALA A 62 2.74 16.77 -7.23
CA ALA A 62 3.17 18.16 -7.10
C ALA A 62 2.54 19.00 -8.21
N LEU A 63 1.76 20.01 -7.84
CA LEU A 63 1.06 20.89 -8.77
C LEU A 63 1.71 22.28 -8.84
N ALA A 64 2.43 22.68 -7.80
CA ALA A 64 3.23 23.89 -7.71
C ALA A 64 4.40 23.67 -6.77
N LEU A 65 5.25 24.69 -6.59
CA LEU A 65 6.43 24.60 -5.71
C LEU A 65 6.09 24.32 -4.24
N ASP A 66 4.89 24.69 -3.81
CA ASP A 66 4.43 24.58 -2.44
C ASP A 66 3.06 23.89 -2.29
N ARG A 67 2.55 23.26 -3.35
CA ARG A 67 1.23 22.64 -3.36
C ARG A 67 1.24 21.28 -3.99
N SER A 68 0.64 20.31 -3.31
CA SER A 68 0.44 18.95 -3.82
C SER A 68 -1.03 18.53 -3.67
N LEU A 69 -1.43 17.65 -4.58
CA LEU A 69 -2.65 16.87 -4.48
C LEU A 69 -2.29 15.53 -3.83
N ALA A 70 -3.05 15.11 -2.84
CA ALA A 70 -2.97 13.76 -2.28
C ALA A 70 -4.21 12.95 -2.66
N ILE A 71 -4.00 11.76 -3.18
CA ILE A 71 -5.03 10.75 -3.43
C ILE A 71 -4.76 9.59 -2.51
N ARG A 72 -5.68 9.32 -1.59
CA ARG A 72 -5.61 8.22 -0.62
C ARG A 72 -6.67 7.19 -0.93
N ALA A 73 -6.33 5.92 -0.72
CA ALA A 73 -7.29 4.83 -0.85
C ALA A 73 -7.01 3.77 0.20
N ARG A 74 -8.08 3.14 0.70
CA ARG A 74 -8.02 1.94 1.53
C ARG A 74 -8.66 0.78 0.78
N PHE A 75 -8.18 -0.40 1.09
CA PHE A 75 -8.63 -1.60 0.42
C PHE A 75 -8.91 -2.68 1.46
N ARG A 76 -9.90 -3.51 1.17
CA ARG A 76 -10.22 -4.69 1.96
C ARG A 76 -10.20 -5.94 1.08
N VAL A 77 -10.10 -7.08 1.72
CA VAL A 77 -10.15 -8.37 1.03
C VAL A 77 -11.57 -8.92 1.11
N GLU A 78 -12.16 -9.19 -0.04
CA GLU A 78 -13.44 -9.88 -0.18
C GLU A 78 -13.24 -11.19 -0.93
N GLY A 79 -13.35 -12.30 -0.22
CA GLY A 79 -13.00 -13.61 -0.78
C GLY A 79 -11.53 -13.68 -1.19
N ALA A 80 -11.28 -13.82 -2.48
CA ALA A 80 -9.92 -13.86 -3.05
C ALA A 80 -9.49 -12.52 -3.70
N GLN A 81 -10.34 -11.50 -3.69
CA GLN A 81 -10.11 -10.23 -4.38
C GLN A 81 -9.82 -9.10 -3.40
N ILE A 82 -9.06 -8.11 -3.88
CA ILE A 82 -8.82 -6.85 -3.20
C ILE A 82 -9.76 -5.81 -3.80
N VAL A 83 -10.65 -5.27 -2.99
CA VAL A 83 -11.62 -4.25 -3.41
C VAL A 83 -11.34 -2.92 -2.70
N ALA A 84 -11.59 -1.82 -3.37
CA ALA A 84 -11.50 -0.50 -2.75
C ALA A 84 -12.64 -0.34 -1.72
N GLU A 85 -12.35 0.29 -0.59
CA GLU A 85 -13.39 0.74 0.32
C GLU A 85 -14.22 1.85 -0.34
N SER A 86 -15.44 2.03 0.14
CA SER A 86 -16.36 3.04 -0.42
C SER A 86 -15.72 4.43 -0.44
N ALA A 87 -15.95 5.17 -1.51
CA ALA A 87 -15.51 6.57 -1.61
C ALA A 87 -16.09 7.45 -0.48
N ALA A 88 -17.25 7.08 0.07
CA ALA A 88 -17.84 7.77 1.21
C ALA A 88 -16.99 7.66 2.49
N ASP A 89 -16.15 6.63 2.58
CA ASP A 89 -15.27 6.39 3.73
C ASP A 89 -13.84 6.93 3.50
N GLN A 90 -13.60 7.55 2.35
CA GLN A 90 -12.30 8.11 1.98
C GLN A 90 -12.34 9.63 2.03
N ALA A 91 -11.23 10.25 2.48
CA ALA A 91 -11.10 11.69 2.44
C ALA A 91 -11.09 12.21 0.99
N GLU A 92 -11.82 13.28 0.74
CA GLU A 92 -11.79 13.97 -0.55
C GLU A 92 -10.34 14.37 -0.90
N PRO A 93 -9.96 14.28 -2.18
CA PRO A 93 -8.66 14.75 -2.63
C PRO A 93 -8.47 16.24 -2.31
N ALA A 94 -7.41 16.56 -1.59
CA ALA A 94 -7.14 17.94 -1.18
C ALA A 94 -5.88 18.47 -1.88
N ILE A 95 -5.94 19.74 -2.30
CA ILE A 95 -4.79 20.47 -2.86
C ILE A 95 -4.39 21.53 -1.85
N SER A 96 -3.22 21.39 -1.23
CA SER A 96 -2.78 22.33 -0.22
C SER A 96 -1.25 22.32 -0.02
N THR A 97 -0.76 23.31 0.72
CA THR A 97 0.60 23.36 1.24
C THR A 97 0.82 22.25 2.28
N ALA A 98 -0.17 21.96 3.11
CA ALA A 98 -0.09 20.86 4.07
C ALA A 98 0.12 19.49 3.39
N GLU A 99 -0.53 19.25 2.24
CA GLU A 99 -0.32 18.04 1.46
C GLU A 99 1.06 18.03 0.79
N HIS A 100 1.62 19.18 0.47
CA HIS A 100 3.00 19.27 -0.01
C HIS A 100 4.00 18.89 1.10
N GLU A 101 3.87 19.43 2.30
CA GLU A 101 4.69 19.06 3.46
C GLU A 101 4.54 17.57 3.82
N ALA A 102 3.31 17.06 3.79
CA ALA A 102 3.03 15.64 3.99
C ALA A 102 3.72 14.76 2.95
N SER A 103 3.77 15.19 1.68
CA SER A 103 4.45 14.46 0.61
C SER A 103 5.95 14.34 0.85
N ILE A 104 6.59 15.41 1.30
CA ILE A 104 8.02 15.43 1.65
C ILE A 104 8.30 14.52 2.83
N SER A 105 7.47 14.59 3.87
CA SER A 105 7.60 13.76 5.06
C SER A 105 7.41 12.27 4.72
N TRP A 106 6.41 11.95 3.90
CA TRP A 106 6.17 10.59 3.41
C TRP A 106 7.37 10.07 2.60
N TYR A 107 7.91 10.87 1.68
CA TYR A 107 9.08 10.48 0.89
C TYR A 107 10.30 10.16 1.78
N ARG A 108 10.54 10.98 2.80
CA ARG A 108 11.63 10.74 3.76
C ARG A 108 11.41 9.46 4.56
N ALA A 109 10.18 9.22 5.02
CA ALA A 109 9.82 8.05 5.80
C ALA A 109 9.97 6.75 4.98
N ILE A 110 9.48 6.73 3.73
CA ILE A 110 9.60 5.54 2.88
C ILE A 110 11.06 5.25 2.50
N ARG A 111 11.84 6.30 2.22
CA ARG A 111 13.27 6.17 1.96
C ARG A 111 14.01 5.59 3.16
N HIS A 112 13.78 6.14 4.34
CA HIS A 112 14.38 5.63 5.58
C HIS A 112 14.01 4.17 5.84
N SER A 113 12.73 3.84 5.73
CA SER A 113 12.25 2.47 5.93
C SER A 113 12.82 1.46 4.93
N ALA A 114 13.11 1.89 3.71
CA ALA A 114 13.55 0.98 2.65
C ALA A 114 15.08 0.84 2.54
N PHE A 115 15.86 1.85 2.97
CA PHE A 115 17.28 1.93 2.63
C PHE A 115 18.20 2.27 3.80
N ASP A 116 17.69 2.79 4.92
CA ASP A 116 18.49 3.25 6.04
C ASP A 116 18.36 2.31 7.28
N ALA A 117 18.15 1.01 7.05
CA ALA A 117 18.01 0.00 8.11
C ALA A 117 19.36 -0.44 8.69
#